data_6879d3ecbfb52b4352de4430931c7780
#
_entry.id   6879d3ecbfb52b4352de4430931c7780
#
_cell.length_a   1.000
_cell.length_b   1.000
_cell.length_c   1.000
_cell.angle_alpha   90.00
_cell.angle_beta   90.00
_cell.angle_gamma   90.00
#
_symmetry.space_group_name_H-M   'P 1'
#
loop_
_entity.id
_entity.type
_entity.pdbx_description
1 polymer ?
#
loop_
_entity_poly.entity_id
_entity_poly.type
_entity_poly.pdbx_seq_one_letter_code
_entity_poly.pdbx_strand_id
1 'polypeptide(L)'
;MYKYKTLSNGLTIVGEEIPYVKSVSLGVWINAGSRIEEANESGVSHFIEHMLFKGSKNRTAKDLAREIDNLGGQINAFTNKECTCYYVHLLDEHINIGIDVLSDMILNSNFDKEDIKKERFVILEELKMYEDSLDDLSYDLLLENIYPNDGLGMNILGNRKTIKNLTRKQMLDYYNTYYVPNNSVISICGNFDFDKIANTIEEKFKSWEEKGVNIEVKEAEFNSCFVRKNKESEQVNIAINLKAIPEENEEETYALAVVNNIFGGSTSSRLFQNIREDKGLVYSIYSSQTLFRKCGELGIFASTSEEYLKEVYACIMDEIKDLKENYLTEEELRESKEQLKGNHILSLESISSKMLSMGESILLNDKIKSEDEIIEHINSVDMKQVKDIIDKVFNLDNLGVCIVGKDVADVQI
;
A
#
# COMPACT_ATOMS: atom_id res chain seq x y z
N MET A 1 8.63 -8.15 -21.88
CA MET A 1 7.29 -8.07 -22.52
C MET A 1 6.31 -8.86 -21.70
N TYR A 2 5.22 -8.25 -21.30
CA TYR A 2 4.21 -8.88 -20.45
C TYR A 2 3.36 -9.88 -21.25
N LYS A 3 3.12 -11.03 -20.65
CA LYS A 3 2.24 -12.09 -21.19
C LYS A 3 1.01 -12.22 -20.31
N TYR A 4 -0.15 -12.49 -20.91
CA TYR A 4 -1.44 -12.57 -20.22
C TYR A 4 -2.19 -13.82 -20.59
N LYS A 5 -2.91 -14.41 -19.64
CA LYS A 5 -3.87 -15.49 -19.87
C LYS A 5 -5.02 -15.37 -18.86
N THR A 6 -6.25 -15.20 -19.34
CA THR A 6 -7.43 -15.32 -18.47
C THR A 6 -7.98 -16.72 -18.58
N LEU A 7 -8.15 -17.40 -17.46
CA LEU A 7 -8.67 -18.77 -17.37
C LEU A 7 -10.21 -18.78 -17.52
N SER A 8 -10.74 -19.96 -17.78
CA SER A 8 -12.19 -20.15 -17.95
C SER A 8 -13.03 -19.81 -16.71
N ASN A 9 -12.42 -19.79 -15.53
CA ASN A 9 -13.03 -19.38 -14.28
C ASN A 9 -12.82 -17.88 -13.92
N GLY A 10 -12.31 -17.10 -14.86
CA GLY A 10 -12.10 -15.65 -14.68
C GLY A 10 -10.78 -15.25 -14.02
N LEU A 11 -9.95 -16.19 -13.55
CA LEU A 11 -8.65 -15.88 -12.98
C LEU A 11 -7.70 -15.33 -14.06
N THR A 12 -7.12 -14.18 -13.84
CA THR A 12 -6.14 -13.58 -14.73
C THR A 12 -4.72 -13.90 -14.27
N ILE A 13 -3.88 -14.37 -15.20
CA ILE A 13 -2.45 -14.63 -15.00
C ILE A 13 -1.69 -13.60 -15.82
N VAL A 14 -0.73 -12.93 -15.19
CA VAL A 14 0.19 -12.02 -15.87
C VAL A 14 1.63 -12.39 -15.53
N GLY A 15 2.54 -12.29 -16.50
CA GLY A 15 3.93 -12.65 -16.26
C GLY A 15 4.93 -11.94 -17.14
N GLU A 16 6.15 -11.77 -16.60
CA GLU A 16 7.32 -11.32 -17.34
C GLU A 16 8.46 -12.33 -17.21
N GLU A 17 8.88 -12.91 -18.33
CA GLU A 17 9.99 -13.87 -18.38
C GLU A 17 11.33 -13.12 -18.40
N ILE A 18 12.20 -13.42 -17.42
CA ILE A 18 13.55 -12.86 -17.30
C ILE A 18 14.56 -14.03 -17.27
N PRO A 19 15.03 -14.51 -18.44
CA PRO A 19 15.77 -15.77 -18.53
C PRO A 19 17.20 -15.72 -18.00
N TYR A 20 17.73 -14.54 -17.69
CA TYR A 20 19.11 -14.37 -17.19
C TYR A 20 19.21 -14.37 -15.65
N VAL A 21 18.09 -14.37 -14.92
CA VAL A 21 18.07 -14.57 -13.47
C VAL A 21 17.91 -16.05 -13.11
N LYS A 22 18.17 -16.42 -11.85
CA LYS A 22 18.02 -17.78 -11.30
C LYS A 22 16.91 -17.87 -10.26
N SER A 23 16.00 -16.93 -10.28
CA SER A 23 14.92 -16.82 -9.30
C SER A 23 13.60 -16.47 -9.97
N VAL A 24 12.54 -16.67 -9.22
CA VAL A 24 11.17 -16.35 -9.62
C VAL A 24 10.39 -15.81 -8.41
N SER A 25 9.58 -14.79 -8.64
CA SER A 25 8.58 -14.30 -7.71
C SER A 25 7.19 -14.55 -8.27
N LEU A 26 6.29 -15.05 -7.43
CA LEU A 26 4.90 -15.36 -7.77
C LEU A 26 4.00 -14.81 -6.68
N GLY A 27 2.97 -14.03 -7.06
CA GLY A 27 1.98 -13.46 -6.16
C GLY A 27 0.55 -13.83 -6.55
N VAL A 28 -0.29 -14.12 -5.55
CA VAL A 28 -1.75 -14.25 -5.69
C VAL A 28 -2.38 -13.04 -5.06
N TRP A 29 -3.07 -12.26 -5.86
CA TRP A 29 -3.68 -11.00 -5.51
C TRP A 29 -5.18 -11.13 -5.41
N ILE A 30 -5.75 -10.55 -4.38
CA ILE A 30 -7.19 -10.50 -4.16
C ILE A 30 -7.61 -9.03 -4.14
N ASN A 31 -8.60 -8.66 -4.96
CA ASN A 31 -9.18 -7.31 -4.95
C ASN A 31 -10.11 -7.15 -3.74
N ALA A 32 -9.50 -7.22 -2.55
CA ALA A 32 -10.16 -7.06 -1.28
C ALA A 32 -9.13 -6.61 -0.24
N GLY A 33 -9.40 -5.51 0.42
CA GLY A 33 -8.61 -4.91 1.48
C GLY A 33 -9.50 -4.24 2.50
N SER A 34 -8.94 -3.47 3.43
CA SER A 34 -9.72 -2.89 4.52
C SER A 34 -10.77 -1.86 4.07
N ARG A 35 -10.62 -1.26 2.88
CA ARG A 35 -11.57 -0.26 2.37
C ARG A 35 -12.98 -0.80 2.14
N ILE A 36 -13.12 -2.08 1.79
CA ILE A 36 -14.43 -2.69 1.50
C ILE A 36 -15.05 -3.40 2.70
N GLU A 37 -14.40 -3.35 3.86
CA GLU A 37 -14.92 -3.94 5.09
C GLU A 37 -16.11 -3.14 5.63
N GLU A 38 -17.07 -3.84 6.23
CA GLU A 38 -18.08 -3.18 7.03
C GLU A 38 -17.52 -2.79 8.40
N ALA A 39 -18.03 -1.72 9.02
CA ALA A 39 -17.53 -1.22 10.30
C ALA A 39 -17.55 -2.25 11.45
N ASN A 40 -18.45 -3.25 11.40
CA ASN A 40 -18.54 -4.34 12.37
C ASN A 40 -17.59 -5.50 12.08
N GLU A 41 -16.89 -5.48 10.94
CA GLU A 41 -15.94 -6.48 10.45
C GLU A 41 -14.53 -5.91 10.26
N SER A 42 -14.32 -4.65 10.63
CA SER A 42 -13.03 -3.96 10.48
C SER A 42 -11.88 -4.81 11.03
N GLY A 43 -10.87 -5.05 10.18
CA GLY A 43 -9.74 -5.94 10.41
C GLY A 43 -9.93 -7.38 9.91
N VAL A 44 -11.04 -7.69 9.23
CA VAL A 44 -11.30 -9.05 8.73
C VAL A 44 -10.31 -9.45 7.62
N SER A 45 -9.94 -8.55 6.72
CA SER A 45 -8.98 -8.81 5.63
C SER A 45 -7.62 -9.22 6.19
N HIS A 46 -7.11 -8.44 7.12
CA HIS A 46 -5.84 -8.70 7.79
C HIS A 46 -5.89 -9.98 8.64
N PHE A 47 -7.01 -10.24 9.34
CA PHE A 47 -7.17 -11.47 10.08
C PHE A 47 -7.18 -12.71 9.16
N ILE A 48 -7.83 -12.61 7.99
CA ILE A 48 -7.81 -13.71 6.99
C ILE A 48 -6.39 -13.91 6.49
N GLU A 49 -5.62 -12.86 6.26
CA GLU A 49 -4.20 -12.96 5.88
C GLU A 49 -3.46 -13.85 6.88
N HIS A 50 -3.52 -13.55 8.18
CA HIS A 50 -2.93 -14.38 9.24
C HIS A 50 -3.42 -15.83 9.18
N MET A 51 -4.73 -16.03 9.00
CA MET A 51 -5.31 -17.37 9.01
C MET A 51 -4.85 -18.26 7.86
N LEU A 52 -4.51 -17.69 6.69
CA LEU A 52 -4.01 -18.49 5.57
C LEU A 52 -2.63 -19.12 5.87
N PHE A 53 -1.84 -18.53 6.77
CA PHE A 53 -0.58 -19.11 7.25
C PHE A 53 -0.76 -20.16 8.37
N LYS A 54 -1.96 -20.36 8.91
CA LYS A 54 -2.19 -21.31 10.02
C LYS A 54 -2.47 -22.75 9.59
N GLY A 55 -2.38 -23.00 8.30
CA GLY A 55 -2.48 -24.32 7.71
C GLY A 55 -3.72 -24.52 6.86
N SER A 56 -3.61 -25.55 6.07
CA SER A 56 -4.61 -25.99 5.09
C SER A 56 -5.08 -27.41 5.41
N LYS A 57 -5.89 -27.97 4.52
CA LYS A 57 -6.26 -29.40 4.57
C LYS A 57 -5.06 -30.33 4.37
N ASN A 58 -4.01 -29.85 3.67
CA ASN A 58 -2.89 -30.69 3.25
C ASN A 58 -1.59 -30.37 4.04
N ARG A 59 -1.51 -29.20 4.68
CA ARG A 59 -0.29 -28.70 5.35
C ARG A 59 -0.63 -28.07 6.70
N THR A 60 0.19 -28.36 7.68
CA THR A 60 0.20 -27.59 8.93
C THR A 60 0.89 -26.25 8.70
N ALA A 61 0.73 -25.27 9.60
CA ALA A 61 1.46 -24.00 9.58
C ALA A 61 3.00 -24.21 9.52
N LYS A 62 3.48 -25.26 10.23
CA LYS A 62 4.89 -25.62 10.24
C LYS A 62 5.35 -26.19 8.88
N ASP A 63 4.50 -26.93 8.20
CA ASP A 63 4.83 -27.49 6.88
C ASP A 63 4.91 -26.37 5.84
N LEU A 64 3.96 -25.41 5.85
CA LEU A 64 3.97 -24.25 4.96
C LEU A 64 5.29 -23.48 5.07
N ALA A 65 5.72 -23.14 6.29
CA ALA A 65 6.98 -22.43 6.50
C ALA A 65 8.19 -23.28 6.06
N ARG A 66 8.24 -24.56 6.49
CA ARG A 66 9.39 -25.42 6.22
C ARG A 66 9.60 -25.76 4.75
N GLU A 67 8.51 -25.95 3.99
CA GLU A 67 8.62 -26.25 2.55
C GLU A 67 9.33 -25.14 1.80
N ILE A 68 9.07 -23.88 2.14
CA ILE A 68 9.70 -22.73 1.49
C ILE A 68 11.08 -22.44 2.08
N ASP A 69 11.23 -22.44 3.42
CA ASP A 69 12.50 -22.17 4.08
C ASP A 69 13.60 -23.16 3.70
N ASN A 70 13.26 -24.46 3.59
CA ASN A 70 14.20 -25.50 3.19
C ASN A 70 14.75 -25.34 1.76
N LEU A 71 14.05 -24.55 0.91
CA LEU A 71 14.49 -24.21 -0.43
C LEU A 71 15.28 -22.90 -0.50
N GLY A 72 15.50 -22.26 0.66
CA GLY A 72 16.10 -20.92 0.74
C GLY A 72 15.19 -19.82 0.18
N GLY A 73 13.88 -20.09 0.08
CA GLY A 73 12.89 -19.18 -0.42
C GLY A 73 12.27 -18.31 0.66
N GLN A 74 11.39 -17.42 0.24
CA GLN A 74 10.61 -16.56 1.12
C GLN A 74 9.13 -16.67 0.76
N ILE A 75 8.26 -16.70 1.78
CA ILE A 75 6.83 -16.60 1.64
C ILE A 75 6.33 -15.47 2.55
N ASN A 76 5.50 -14.61 2.02
CA ASN A 76 4.97 -13.49 2.78
C ASN A 76 3.60 -13.05 2.22
N ALA A 77 2.94 -12.14 2.93
CA ALA A 77 1.72 -11.49 2.47
C ALA A 77 1.65 -10.06 3.00
N PHE A 78 0.74 -9.28 2.46
CA PHE A 78 0.34 -8.00 3.01
C PHE A 78 -1.12 -7.70 2.67
N THR A 79 -1.74 -6.93 3.54
CA THR A 79 -3.08 -6.37 3.35
C THR A 79 -2.98 -4.85 3.28
N ASN A 80 -3.47 -4.29 2.18
CA ASN A 80 -3.60 -2.85 1.97
C ASN A 80 -5.06 -2.40 2.13
N LYS A 81 -5.31 -1.12 1.88
CA LYS A 81 -6.68 -0.58 1.85
C LYS A 81 -7.53 -1.25 0.77
N GLU A 82 -7.00 -1.50 -0.41
CA GLU A 82 -7.77 -1.95 -1.58
C GLU A 82 -7.49 -3.38 -2.02
N CYS A 83 -6.39 -4.01 -1.57
CA CYS A 83 -6.03 -5.37 -1.97
C CYS A 83 -5.28 -6.13 -0.88
N THR A 84 -5.24 -7.46 -1.05
CA THR A 84 -4.39 -8.38 -0.27
C THR A 84 -3.55 -9.21 -1.24
N CYS A 85 -2.27 -9.41 -0.93
CA CYS A 85 -1.34 -10.21 -1.75
C CYS A 85 -0.66 -11.28 -0.90
N TYR A 86 -0.57 -12.50 -1.44
CA TYR A 86 0.19 -13.63 -0.90
C TYR A 86 1.26 -13.98 -1.93
N TYR A 87 2.52 -14.00 -1.56
CA TYR A 87 3.58 -14.20 -2.53
C TYR A 87 4.74 -15.04 -2.02
N VAL A 88 5.46 -15.63 -2.98
CA VAL A 88 6.70 -16.37 -2.74
C VAL A 88 7.81 -15.82 -3.62
N HIS A 89 9.05 -15.91 -3.12
CA HIS A 89 10.27 -15.67 -3.87
C HIS A 89 11.19 -16.89 -3.72
N LEU A 90 11.55 -17.53 -4.83
CA LEU A 90 12.22 -18.83 -4.87
C LEU A 90 13.27 -18.88 -5.98
N LEU A 91 14.13 -19.92 -5.95
CA LEU A 91 14.87 -20.31 -7.14
C LEU A 91 13.90 -20.79 -8.24
N ASP A 92 14.25 -20.55 -9.50
CA ASP A 92 13.43 -20.88 -10.68
C ASP A 92 13.06 -22.37 -10.76
N GLU A 93 13.95 -23.28 -10.35
CA GLU A 93 13.71 -24.72 -10.31
C GLU A 93 12.59 -25.13 -9.33
N HIS A 94 12.23 -24.30 -8.39
CA HIS A 94 11.24 -24.57 -7.34
C HIS A 94 9.87 -23.90 -7.57
N ILE A 95 9.64 -23.23 -8.70
CA ILE A 95 8.39 -22.51 -8.99
C ILE A 95 7.13 -23.36 -8.78
N ASN A 96 7.18 -24.65 -9.15
CA ASN A 96 6.03 -25.55 -8.99
C ASN A 96 5.67 -25.79 -7.51
N ILE A 97 6.65 -25.75 -6.61
CA ILE A 97 6.41 -25.86 -5.17
C ILE A 97 5.74 -24.57 -4.67
N GLY A 98 6.22 -23.40 -5.12
CA GLY A 98 5.59 -22.13 -4.82
C GLY A 98 4.12 -22.06 -5.25
N ILE A 99 3.81 -22.50 -6.47
CA ILE A 99 2.43 -22.57 -6.98
C ILE A 99 1.60 -23.54 -6.12
N ASP A 100 2.14 -24.69 -5.75
CA ASP A 100 1.44 -25.69 -4.96
C ASP A 100 1.12 -25.17 -3.55
N VAL A 101 2.09 -24.53 -2.90
CA VAL A 101 1.93 -23.94 -1.57
C VAL A 101 0.89 -22.82 -1.59
N LEU A 102 1.01 -21.83 -2.49
CA LEU A 102 0.07 -20.72 -2.56
C LEU A 102 -1.34 -21.18 -2.95
N SER A 103 -1.47 -22.11 -3.90
CA SER A 103 -2.78 -22.66 -4.24
C SER A 103 -3.43 -23.39 -3.07
N ASP A 104 -2.66 -24.12 -2.28
CA ASP A 104 -3.19 -24.84 -1.11
C ASP A 104 -3.60 -23.85 0.01
N MET A 105 -2.83 -22.80 0.25
CA MET A 105 -3.19 -21.73 1.18
C MET A 105 -4.51 -21.06 0.78
N ILE A 106 -4.62 -20.68 -0.50
CA ILE A 106 -5.81 -19.96 -1.01
C ILE A 106 -7.04 -20.88 -1.09
N LEU A 107 -6.91 -22.12 -1.51
CA LEU A 107 -8.09 -22.98 -1.78
C LEU A 107 -8.51 -23.86 -0.60
N ASN A 108 -7.59 -24.15 0.32
CA ASN A 108 -7.79 -25.20 1.31
C ASN A 108 -7.55 -24.75 2.76
N SER A 109 -7.47 -23.46 3.04
CA SER A 109 -7.27 -22.97 4.41
C SER A 109 -8.35 -23.50 5.36
N ASN A 110 -7.94 -23.91 6.55
CA ASN A 110 -8.82 -24.60 7.52
C ASN A 110 -9.67 -23.63 8.35
N PHE A 111 -9.20 -22.40 8.58
CA PHE A 111 -9.81 -21.47 9.53
C PHE A 111 -10.15 -22.16 10.86
N ASP A 112 -9.16 -22.88 11.43
CA ASP A 112 -9.37 -23.64 12.66
C ASP A 112 -9.75 -22.73 13.84
N LYS A 113 -10.67 -23.18 14.68
CA LYS A 113 -11.19 -22.36 15.79
C LYS A 113 -10.13 -22.07 16.86
N GLU A 114 -9.24 -22.99 17.12
CA GLU A 114 -8.17 -22.79 18.12
C GLU A 114 -7.09 -21.86 17.57
N ASP A 115 -6.79 -21.94 16.27
CA ASP A 115 -5.86 -21.03 15.63
C ASP A 115 -6.44 -19.61 15.52
N ILE A 116 -7.73 -19.45 15.23
CA ILE A 116 -8.42 -18.14 15.31
C ILE A 116 -8.28 -17.52 16.71
N LYS A 117 -8.37 -18.32 17.78
CA LYS A 117 -8.19 -17.79 19.14
C LYS A 117 -6.76 -17.32 19.41
N LYS A 118 -5.77 -18.08 18.92
CA LYS A 118 -4.35 -17.71 19.07
C LYS A 118 -4.02 -16.45 18.26
N GLU A 119 -4.45 -16.43 16.99
CA GLU A 119 -4.16 -15.30 16.11
C GLU A 119 -4.86 -14.02 16.54
N ARG A 120 -6.07 -14.12 17.08
CA ARG A 120 -6.74 -12.98 17.72
C ARG A 120 -5.87 -12.31 18.79
N PHE A 121 -5.17 -13.10 19.60
CA PHE A 121 -4.24 -12.56 20.59
C PHE A 121 -3.03 -11.90 19.90
N VAL A 122 -2.46 -12.54 18.88
CA VAL A 122 -1.33 -11.99 18.10
C VAL A 122 -1.72 -10.65 17.48
N ILE A 123 -2.85 -10.57 16.79
CA ILE A 123 -3.33 -9.33 16.14
C ILE A 123 -3.64 -8.24 17.18
N LEU A 124 -4.16 -8.59 18.35
CA LEU A 124 -4.35 -7.60 19.43
C LEU A 124 -3.05 -7.06 20.01
N GLU A 125 -1.98 -7.85 20.06
CA GLU A 125 -0.65 -7.38 20.45
C GLU A 125 -0.01 -6.56 19.31
N GLU A 126 -0.22 -6.93 18.07
CA GLU A 126 0.21 -6.14 16.91
C GLU A 126 -0.48 -4.78 16.86
N LEU A 127 -1.80 -4.74 17.03
CA LEU A 127 -2.55 -3.48 17.14
C LEU A 127 -1.99 -2.57 18.23
N LYS A 128 -1.57 -3.16 19.36
CA LYS A 128 -0.93 -2.40 20.43
C LYS A 128 0.44 -1.84 20.02
N MET A 129 1.24 -2.60 19.25
CA MET A 129 2.52 -2.11 18.72
C MET A 129 2.30 -0.91 17.80
N TYR A 130 1.30 -0.95 16.92
CA TYR A 130 0.93 0.18 16.05
C TYR A 130 0.40 1.37 16.88
N GLU A 131 -0.44 1.13 17.87
CA GLU A 131 -0.86 2.18 18.80
C GLU A 131 0.33 2.79 19.58
N ASP A 132 1.42 2.05 19.78
CA ASP A 132 2.64 2.52 20.46
C ASP A 132 3.61 3.25 19.53
N SER A 133 3.57 3.03 18.23
CA SER A 133 4.27 3.81 17.21
C SER A 133 3.58 5.16 17.01
N LEU A 134 4.33 6.25 17.15
CA LEU A 134 3.75 7.60 16.96
C LEU A 134 3.45 7.87 15.49
N ASP A 135 4.29 7.38 14.57
CA ASP A 135 4.12 7.56 13.14
C ASP A 135 2.83 6.87 12.67
N ASP A 136 2.67 5.58 12.98
CA ASP A 136 1.49 4.81 12.57
C ASP A 136 0.22 5.38 13.23
N LEU A 137 0.26 5.67 14.52
CA LEU A 137 -0.87 6.23 15.26
C LEU A 137 -1.30 7.59 14.71
N SER A 138 -0.35 8.47 14.36
CA SER A 138 -0.67 9.78 13.82
C SER A 138 -1.33 9.69 12.44
N TYR A 139 -0.86 8.78 11.60
CA TYR A 139 -1.43 8.54 10.27
C TYR A 139 -2.83 7.90 10.37
N ASP A 140 -2.99 6.85 11.18
CA ASP A 140 -4.29 6.19 11.36
C ASP A 140 -5.36 7.15 11.92
N LEU A 141 -5.03 7.93 12.94
CA LEU A 141 -5.93 8.94 13.49
C LEU A 141 -6.26 10.03 12.45
N LEU A 142 -5.30 10.39 11.61
CA LEU A 142 -5.52 11.35 10.55
C LEU A 142 -6.52 10.81 9.53
N LEU A 143 -6.32 9.59 9.03
CA LEU A 143 -7.23 8.94 8.08
C LEU A 143 -8.63 8.73 8.65
N GLU A 144 -8.75 8.29 9.90
CA GLU A 144 -10.04 8.13 10.58
C GLU A 144 -10.87 9.43 10.57
N ASN A 145 -10.22 10.57 10.72
CA ASN A 145 -10.88 11.88 10.77
C ASN A 145 -11.08 12.50 9.37
N ILE A 146 -10.21 12.21 8.41
CA ILE A 146 -10.37 12.64 7.02
C ILE A 146 -11.48 11.85 6.34
N TYR A 147 -11.57 10.53 6.56
CA TYR A 147 -12.53 9.64 5.92
C TYR A 147 -13.47 8.92 6.91
N PRO A 148 -14.22 9.64 7.74
CA PRO A 148 -15.00 9.03 8.82
C PRO A 148 -16.12 8.09 8.35
N ASN A 149 -16.53 8.21 7.07
CA ASN A 149 -17.62 7.45 6.47
C ASN A 149 -17.18 6.51 5.33
N ASP A 150 -15.87 6.32 5.16
CA ASP A 150 -15.30 5.42 4.15
C ASP A 150 -14.34 4.41 4.82
N GLY A 151 -14.19 3.23 4.24
CA GLY A 151 -13.24 2.22 4.72
C GLY A 151 -11.78 2.68 4.70
N LEU A 152 -11.44 3.73 3.96
CA LEU A 152 -10.12 4.36 4.02
C LEU A 152 -9.80 4.90 5.42
N GLY A 153 -10.79 5.38 6.16
CA GLY A 153 -10.63 5.83 7.55
C GLY A 153 -10.52 4.70 8.57
N MET A 154 -10.82 3.45 8.20
CA MET A 154 -10.67 2.32 9.12
C MET A 154 -9.23 1.83 9.16
N ASN A 155 -8.72 1.49 10.35
CA ASN A 155 -7.41 0.85 10.49
C ASN A 155 -7.41 -0.53 9.83
N ILE A 156 -6.35 -0.88 9.10
CA ILE A 156 -6.20 -2.17 8.40
C ILE A 156 -6.25 -3.34 9.40
N LEU A 157 -5.69 -3.18 10.58
CA LEU A 157 -5.72 -4.18 11.64
C LEU A 157 -7.09 -4.25 12.35
N GLY A 158 -8.02 -3.37 11.99
CA GLY A 158 -9.27 -3.20 12.72
C GLY A 158 -9.10 -2.44 14.04
N ASN A 159 -9.99 -2.68 14.98
CA ASN A 159 -9.91 -2.11 16.32
C ASN A 159 -10.12 -3.19 17.39
N ARG A 160 -9.76 -2.88 18.64
CA ARG A 160 -9.85 -3.84 19.77
C ARG A 160 -11.24 -4.46 19.93
N LYS A 161 -12.31 -3.74 19.60
CA LYS A 161 -13.68 -4.23 19.73
C LYS A 161 -14.03 -5.19 18.59
N THR A 162 -13.70 -4.82 17.35
CA THR A 162 -14.00 -5.66 16.18
C THR A 162 -13.18 -6.96 16.24
N ILE A 163 -11.87 -6.87 16.46
CA ILE A 163 -10.99 -8.04 16.54
C ILE A 163 -11.41 -9.01 17.65
N LYS A 164 -11.81 -8.52 18.84
CA LYS A 164 -12.31 -9.39 19.92
C LYS A 164 -13.59 -10.15 19.57
N ASN A 165 -14.46 -9.56 18.76
CA ASN A 165 -15.78 -10.08 18.45
C ASN A 165 -15.89 -10.76 17.09
N LEU A 166 -14.92 -10.58 16.21
CA LEU A 166 -14.92 -11.15 14.86
C LEU A 166 -15.05 -12.68 14.93
N THR A 167 -16.09 -13.20 14.28
CA THR A 167 -16.42 -14.63 14.33
C THR A 167 -15.84 -15.38 13.13
N ARG A 168 -15.60 -16.69 13.30
CA ARG A 168 -15.23 -17.57 12.18
C ARG A 168 -16.25 -17.49 11.02
N LYS A 169 -17.52 -17.32 11.33
CA LYS A 169 -18.56 -17.20 10.30
C LYS A 169 -18.33 -15.95 9.44
N GLN A 170 -18.12 -14.78 10.05
CA GLN A 170 -17.82 -13.53 9.31
C GLN A 170 -16.57 -13.67 8.45
N MET A 171 -15.48 -14.24 9.00
CA MET A 171 -14.27 -14.51 8.22
C MET A 171 -14.54 -15.39 7.00
N LEU A 172 -15.32 -16.46 7.16
CA LEU A 172 -15.67 -17.35 6.06
C LEU A 172 -16.64 -16.71 5.07
N ASP A 173 -17.59 -15.91 5.54
CA ASP A 173 -18.52 -15.18 4.68
C ASP A 173 -17.74 -14.18 3.82
N TYR A 174 -16.81 -13.39 4.41
CA TYR A 174 -15.91 -12.48 3.69
C TYR A 174 -15.01 -13.22 2.71
N TYR A 175 -14.33 -14.28 3.17
CA TYR A 175 -13.46 -15.10 2.34
C TYR A 175 -14.21 -15.71 1.15
N ASN A 176 -15.36 -16.30 1.37
CA ASN A 176 -16.16 -16.91 0.31
C ASN A 176 -16.77 -15.89 -0.67
N THR A 177 -16.88 -14.63 -0.27
CA THR A 177 -17.37 -13.55 -1.12
C THR A 177 -16.27 -12.99 -2.01
N TYR A 178 -15.10 -12.71 -1.46
CA TYR A 178 -14.07 -11.93 -2.14
C TYR A 178 -12.90 -12.77 -2.66
N TYR A 179 -12.60 -13.93 -2.04
CA TYR A 179 -11.54 -14.83 -2.50
C TYR A 179 -12.08 -15.77 -3.57
N VAL A 180 -12.23 -15.22 -4.75
CA VAL A 180 -12.77 -15.91 -5.94
C VAL A 180 -11.93 -15.57 -7.17
N PRO A 181 -11.84 -16.46 -8.17
CA PRO A 181 -10.89 -16.33 -9.27
C PRO A 181 -11.10 -15.06 -10.11
N ASN A 182 -12.35 -14.69 -10.38
CA ASN A 182 -12.70 -13.50 -11.15
C ASN A 182 -12.55 -12.17 -10.36
N ASN A 183 -12.11 -12.23 -9.10
CA ASN A 183 -11.72 -11.10 -8.26
C ASN A 183 -10.23 -11.17 -7.89
N SER A 184 -9.45 -11.94 -8.65
CA SER A 184 -8.07 -12.27 -8.32
C SER A 184 -7.17 -12.23 -9.53
N VAL A 185 -5.89 -11.96 -9.28
CA VAL A 185 -4.83 -11.96 -10.27
C VAL A 185 -3.66 -12.80 -9.76
N ILE A 186 -3.00 -13.54 -10.64
CA ILE A 186 -1.70 -14.15 -10.36
C ILE A 186 -0.64 -13.43 -11.18
N SER A 187 0.35 -12.85 -10.52
CA SER A 187 1.49 -12.20 -11.16
C SER A 187 2.77 -13.01 -10.96
N ILE A 188 3.61 -13.10 -12.00
CA ILE A 188 4.84 -13.90 -12.00
C ILE A 188 5.95 -13.11 -12.68
N CYS A 189 7.14 -13.05 -12.05
CA CYS A 189 8.32 -12.43 -12.66
C CYS A 189 9.56 -13.26 -12.39
N GLY A 190 10.41 -13.46 -13.40
CA GLY A 190 11.67 -14.19 -13.25
C GLY A 190 11.94 -15.19 -14.35
N ASN A 191 12.73 -16.24 -14.05
CA ASN A 191 13.09 -17.27 -15.03
C ASN A 191 12.08 -18.40 -15.03
N PHE A 192 11.18 -18.42 -16.01
CA PHE A 192 10.18 -19.47 -16.20
C PHE A 192 9.70 -19.49 -17.65
N ASP A 193 8.93 -20.52 -18.00
CA ASP A 193 8.21 -20.62 -19.28
C ASP A 193 6.72 -20.31 -19.00
N PHE A 194 6.22 -19.22 -19.55
CA PHE A 194 4.89 -18.71 -19.25
C PHE A 194 3.79 -19.73 -19.57
N ASP A 195 3.84 -20.36 -20.73
CA ASP A 195 2.79 -21.28 -21.16
C ASP A 195 2.73 -22.53 -20.27
N LYS A 196 3.88 -23.07 -19.88
CA LYS A 196 3.95 -24.20 -18.93
C LYS A 196 3.40 -23.83 -17.56
N ILE A 197 3.82 -22.68 -17.03
CA ILE A 197 3.42 -22.26 -15.71
C ILE A 197 1.95 -21.85 -15.68
N ALA A 198 1.44 -21.17 -16.70
CA ALA A 198 0.02 -20.87 -16.82
C ALA A 198 -0.84 -22.15 -16.85
N ASN A 199 -0.41 -23.20 -17.53
CA ASN A 199 -1.10 -24.49 -17.51
C ASN A 199 -1.04 -25.19 -16.14
N THR A 200 0.09 -25.08 -15.42
CA THR A 200 0.20 -25.60 -14.05
C THR A 200 -0.75 -24.88 -13.11
N ILE A 201 -0.82 -23.55 -13.21
CA ILE A 201 -1.75 -22.72 -12.43
C ILE A 201 -3.19 -23.09 -12.76
N GLU A 202 -3.54 -23.22 -14.03
CA GLU A 202 -4.88 -23.63 -14.47
C GLU A 202 -5.29 -24.97 -13.84
N GLU A 203 -4.40 -25.97 -13.80
CA GLU A 203 -4.67 -27.24 -13.13
C GLU A 203 -4.90 -27.09 -11.63
N LYS A 204 -4.09 -26.30 -10.95
CA LYS A 204 -4.19 -26.08 -9.49
C LYS A 204 -5.42 -25.31 -9.11
N PHE A 205 -5.81 -24.30 -9.88
CA PHE A 205 -6.93 -23.40 -9.57
C PHE A 205 -8.24 -23.75 -10.31
N LYS A 206 -8.30 -24.87 -11.05
CA LYS A 206 -9.52 -25.29 -11.80
C LYS A 206 -10.76 -25.51 -10.95
N SER A 207 -10.59 -25.86 -9.66
CA SER A 207 -11.69 -26.06 -8.72
C SER A 207 -12.14 -24.76 -8.03
N TRP A 208 -11.47 -23.65 -8.29
CA TRP A 208 -11.83 -22.36 -7.76
C TRP A 208 -12.98 -21.79 -8.59
N GLU A 209 -14.15 -21.77 -7.98
CA GLU A 209 -15.38 -21.42 -8.68
C GLU A 209 -15.57 -19.91 -8.75
N GLU A 210 -15.88 -19.41 -9.94
CA GLU A 210 -16.31 -18.03 -10.16
C GLU A 210 -17.59 -17.72 -9.41
N LYS A 211 -17.67 -16.51 -8.81
CA LYS A 211 -18.86 -15.98 -8.17
C LYS A 211 -19.07 -14.52 -8.59
N GLY A 212 -20.32 -14.09 -8.55
CA GLY A 212 -20.64 -12.69 -8.77
C GLY A 212 -20.11 -11.83 -7.62
N VAL A 213 -19.01 -11.14 -7.85
CA VAL A 213 -18.48 -10.12 -6.93
C VAL A 213 -18.70 -8.77 -7.57
N ASN A 214 -19.28 -7.85 -6.83
CA ASN A 214 -19.40 -6.46 -7.23
C ASN A 214 -18.74 -5.59 -6.15
N ILE A 215 -17.58 -5.04 -6.45
CA ILE A 215 -16.88 -4.06 -5.61
C ILE A 215 -17.09 -2.70 -6.23
N GLU A 216 -18.04 -1.95 -5.70
CA GLU A 216 -18.28 -0.56 -6.09
C GLU A 216 -17.46 0.35 -5.17
N VAL A 217 -16.37 0.89 -5.69
CA VAL A 217 -15.58 1.90 -4.97
C VAL A 217 -16.18 3.27 -5.27
N LYS A 218 -16.67 3.94 -4.23
CA LYS A 218 -17.20 5.30 -4.31
C LYS A 218 -16.09 6.33 -4.09
N GLU A 219 -16.33 7.55 -4.55
CA GLU A 219 -15.47 8.67 -4.17
C GLU A 219 -15.60 8.91 -2.67
N ALA A 220 -14.45 8.92 -1.98
CA ALA A 220 -14.39 9.21 -0.56
C ALA A 220 -14.39 10.73 -0.34
N GLU A 221 -15.26 11.21 0.53
CA GLU A 221 -15.33 12.63 0.89
C GLU A 221 -14.15 12.96 1.84
N PHE A 222 -13.30 13.90 1.42
CA PHE A 222 -12.18 14.39 2.24
C PHE A 222 -12.69 15.46 3.20
N ASN A 223 -12.60 15.19 4.50
CA ASN A 223 -12.97 16.14 5.55
C ASN A 223 -11.72 16.80 6.12
N SER A 224 -11.67 18.14 6.09
CA SER A 224 -10.62 18.89 6.76
C SER A 224 -10.76 18.72 8.28
N CYS A 225 -9.65 18.43 8.94
CA CYS A 225 -9.65 18.17 10.38
C CYS A 225 -8.35 18.65 11.05
N PHE A 226 -8.42 18.84 12.36
CA PHE A 226 -7.26 19.10 13.20
C PHE A 226 -7.36 18.26 14.47
N VAL A 227 -6.55 17.21 14.57
CA VAL A 227 -6.57 16.22 15.64
C VAL A 227 -5.34 16.36 16.52
N ARG A 228 -5.51 16.27 17.82
CA ARG A 228 -4.41 16.22 18.79
C ARG A 228 -4.60 15.03 19.71
N LYS A 229 -3.55 14.25 19.92
CA LYS A 229 -3.57 13.10 20.80
C LYS A 229 -2.39 13.14 21.77
N ASN A 230 -2.69 13.30 23.05
CA ASN A 230 -1.66 13.15 24.08
C ASN A 230 -1.22 11.68 24.19
N LYS A 231 0.08 11.45 24.09
CA LYS A 231 0.73 10.18 24.32
C LYS A 231 2.11 10.42 24.92
N GLU A 232 2.44 9.70 26.00
CA GLU A 232 3.77 9.77 26.61
C GLU A 232 4.85 9.34 25.62
N SER A 233 5.75 10.25 25.30
CA SER A 233 6.81 10.07 24.32
C SER A 233 7.84 11.20 24.45
N GLU A 234 9.08 10.94 24.03
CA GLU A 234 10.14 11.95 23.92
C GLU A 234 10.02 12.79 22.63
N GLN A 235 9.29 12.27 21.64
CA GLN A 235 9.09 12.94 20.36
C GLN A 235 7.61 13.31 20.16
N VAL A 236 7.39 14.23 19.24
CA VAL A 236 6.09 14.62 18.73
C VAL A 236 6.06 14.34 17.23
N ASN A 237 5.03 13.64 16.79
CA ASN A 237 4.82 13.38 15.38
C ASN A 237 3.71 14.27 14.82
N ILE A 238 3.97 14.82 13.65
CA ILE A 238 3.05 15.63 12.86
C ILE A 238 2.75 14.85 11.59
N ALA A 239 1.49 14.54 11.35
CA ALA A 239 0.99 14.01 10.09
C ALA A 239 0.03 15.05 9.49
N ILE A 240 0.26 15.42 8.24
CA ILE A 240 -0.55 16.36 7.49
C ILE A 240 -0.93 15.71 6.17
N ASN A 241 -2.22 15.72 5.82
CA ASN A 241 -2.66 15.29 4.50
C ASN A 241 -3.37 16.43 3.78
N LEU A 242 -2.97 16.64 2.54
CA LEU A 242 -3.68 17.46 1.56
C LEU A 242 -4.52 16.55 0.66
N LYS A 243 -5.74 16.96 0.31
CA LYS A 243 -6.55 16.24 -0.67
C LYS A 243 -5.81 16.24 -2.01
N ALA A 244 -5.52 15.07 -2.53
CA ALA A 244 -4.90 14.90 -3.83
C ALA A 244 -5.89 14.35 -4.87
N ILE A 245 -5.36 13.76 -5.92
CA ILE A 245 -6.08 13.24 -7.07
C ILE A 245 -6.28 11.73 -6.95
N PRO A 246 -7.30 11.15 -7.59
CA PRO A 246 -7.42 9.70 -7.70
C PRO A 246 -6.37 9.12 -8.67
N GLU A 247 -6.02 7.84 -8.47
CA GLU A 247 -5.04 7.12 -9.30
C GLU A 247 -5.41 7.08 -10.78
N GLU A 248 -6.70 7.07 -11.11
CA GLU A 248 -7.20 7.05 -12.49
C GLU A 248 -6.88 8.31 -13.31
N ASN A 249 -6.48 9.42 -12.66
CA ASN A 249 -6.05 10.66 -13.32
C ASN A 249 -4.56 10.56 -13.74
N GLU A 250 -4.28 9.73 -14.71
CA GLU A 250 -2.95 9.31 -15.10
C GLU A 250 -1.95 10.46 -15.33
N GLU A 251 -2.29 11.47 -16.12
CA GLU A 251 -1.39 12.60 -16.40
C GLU A 251 -1.09 13.43 -15.13
N GLU A 252 -2.10 13.67 -14.32
CA GLU A 252 -1.95 14.41 -13.07
C GLU A 252 -1.12 13.63 -12.04
N THR A 253 -1.15 12.29 -12.06
CA THR A 253 -0.36 11.43 -11.18
C THR A 253 1.14 11.63 -11.39
N TYR A 254 1.60 11.72 -12.64
CA TYR A 254 3.02 11.99 -12.92
C TYR A 254 3.43 13.42 -12.58
N ALA A 255 2.56 14.39 -12.82
CA ALA A 255 2.80 15.77 -12.41
C ALA A 255 2.91 15.89 -10.89
N LEU A 256 2.03 15.21 -10.15
CA LEU A 256 2.09 15.17 -8.68
C LEU A 256 3.34 14.46 -8.19
N ALA A 257 3.76 13.37 -8.81
CA ALA A 257 5.00 12.67 -8.47
C ALA A 257 6.23 13.58 -8.62
N VAL A 258 6.29 14.36 -9.71
CA VAL A 258 7.37 15.36 -9.94
C VAL A 258 7.36 16.41 -8.85
N VAL A 259 6.19 16.99 -8.52
CA VAL A 259 6.07 18.01 -7.47
C VAL A 259 6.42 17.44 -6.11
N ASN A 260 5.88 16.26 -5.75
CA ASN A 260 6.17 15.60 -4.48
C ASN A 260 7.67 15.32 -4.29
N ASN A 261 8.36 14.89 -5.35
CA ASN A 261 9.79 14.59 -5.29
C ASN A 261 10.63 15.81 -4.89
N ILE A 262 10.30 17.01 -5.40
CA ILE A 262 10.94 18.27 -5.02
C ILE A 262 10.46 18.77 -3.67
N PHE A 263 9.19 18.59 -3.34
CA PHE A 263 8.63 19.12 -2.11
C PHE A 263 9.14 18.39 -0.88
N GLY A 264 9.04 17.04 -0.82
CA GLY A 264 9.44 16.25 0.35
C GLY A 264 9.80 14.79 0.04
N GLY A 265 9.79 14.37 -1.22
CA GLY A 265 9.99 12.97 -1.63
C GLY A 265 11.46 12.52 -1.69
N SER A 266 12.42 13.38 -1.44
CA SER A 266 13.86 13.06 -1.53
C SER A 266 14.68 13.80 -0.47
N THR A 267 15.93 13.38 -0.28
CA THR A 267 16.88 14.08 0.60
C THR A 267 17.31 15.45 0.08
N SER A 268 17.13 15.72 -1.21
CA SER A 268 17.34 17.04 -1.82
C SER A 268 16.07 17.88 -1.87
N SER A 269 14.96 17.42 -1.32
CA SER A 269 13.68 18.12 -1.32
C SER A 269 13.68 19.36 -0.43
N ARG A 270 12.76 20.30 -0.72
CA ARG A 270 12.63 21.55 0.03
C ARG A 270 12.39 21.34 1.51
N LEU A 271 11.46 20.46 1.88
CA LEU A 271 11.21 20.13 3.29
C LEU A 271 12.44 19.60 4.00
N PHE A 272 13.16 18.65 3.37
CA PHE A 272 14.33 18.05 3.98
C PHE A 272 15.47 19.05 4.12
N GLN A 273 15.80 19.79 3.08
CA GLN A 273 16.90 20.75 3.10
C GLN A 273 16.62 21.92 4.06
N ASN A 274 15.44 22.54 3.98
CA ASN A 274 15.15 23.76 4.72
C ASN A 274 14.87 23.49 6.22
N ILE A 275 14.22 22.37 6.56
CA ILE A 275 13.76 22.12 7.93
C ILE A 275 14.71 21.19 8.68
N ARG A 276 15.26 20.16 8.01
CA ARG A 276 16.17 19.20 8.65
C ARG A 276 17.63 19.65 8.55
N GLU A 277 18.13 19.94 7.34
CA GLU A 277 19.57 20.23 7.13
C GLU A 277 19.92 21.64 7.60
N ASP A 278 19.19 22.67 7.15
CA ASP A 278 19.54 24.07 7.45
C ASP A 278 19.18 24.46 8.89
N LYS A 279 17.99 24.04 9.37
CA LYS A 279 17.49 24.47 10.70
C LYS A 279 17.69 23.42 11.79
N GLY A 280 17.83 22.12 11.45
CA GLY A 280 18.02 21.05 12.42
C GLY A 280 16.84 20.82 13.37
N LEU A 281 15.60 21.16 12.95
CA LEU A 281 14.42 21.15 13.80
C LEU A 281 13.75 19.77 13.92
N VAL A 282 14.05 18.85 13.00
CA VAL A 282 13.40 17.54 12.91
C VAL A 282 14.41 16.41 12.79
N TYR A 283 14.05 15.24 13.34
CA TYR A 283 14.79 14.01 13.10
C TYR A 283 14.49 13.45 11.69
N SER A 284 13.22 13.45 11.32
CA SER A 284 12.75 13.03 10.00
C SER A 284 11.68 13.99 9.50
N ILE A 285 11.70 14.23 8.20
CA ILE A 285 10.64 14.92 7.48
C ILE A 285 10.62 14.44 6.04
N TYR A 286 9.43 14.14 5.54
CA TYR A 286 9.22 13.72 4.15
C TYR A 286 7.78 13.96 3.71
N SER A 287 7.53 13.90 2.41
CA SER A 287 6.19 13.82 1.86
C SER A 287 6.05 12.60 0.93
N SER A 288 4.84 12.07 0.86
CA SER A 288 4.50 10.96 -0.04
C SER A 288 3.09 11.11 -0.57
N GLN A 289 2.89 10.75 -1.83
CA GLN A 289 1.55 10.62 -2.39
C GLN A 289 1.01 9.21 -2.15
N THR A 290 -0.25 9.11 -1.74
CA THR A 290 -0.98 7.84 -1.65
C THR A 290 -2.24 7.99 -2.48
N LEU A 291 -2.28 7.29 -3.61
CA LEU A 291 -3.38 7.39 -4.56
C LEU A 291 -4.22 6.12 -4.48
N PHE A 292 -5.51 6.30 -4.38
CA PHE A 292 -6.52 5.24 -4.34
C PHE A 292 -7.46 5.37 -5.55
N ARG A 293 -8.22 4.35 -5.81
CA ARG A 293 -9.35 4.48 -6.74
C ARG A 293 -10.30 5.56 -6.21
N LYS A 294 -10.66 6.55 -7.05
CA LYS A 294 -11.59 7.66 -6.78
C LYS A 294 -11.16 8.72 -5.77
N CYS A 295 -9.99 8.64 -5.16
CA CYS A 295 -9.46 9.68 -4.28
C CYS A 295 -7.95 9.55 -4.10
N GLY A 296 -7.32 10.51 -3.41
CA GLY A 296 -5.90 10.45 -3.09
C GLY A 296 -5.49 11.49 -2.07
N GLU A 297 -4.29 11.35 -1.57
CA GLU A 297 -3.68 12.18 -0.55
C GLU A 297 -2.23 12.52 -0.89
N LEU A 298 -1.81 13.71 -0.49
CA LEU A 298 -0.39 14.06 -0.34
C LEU A 298 -0.11 14.20 1.15
N GLY A 299 0.56 13.20 1.72
CA GLY A 299 0.95 13.17 3.12
C GLY A 299 2.27 13.88 3.36
N ILE A 300 2.38 14.61 4.48
CA ILE A 300 3.60 15.22 4.99
C ILE A 300 3.78 14.71 6.42
N PHE A 301 4.93 14.14 6.70
CA PHE A 301 5.22 13.51 8.00
C PHE A 301 6.50 14.10 8.57
N ALA A 302 6.46 14.48 9.84
CA ALA A 302 7.62 15.01 10.56
C ALA A 302 7.67 14.50 11.99
N SER A 303 8.88 14.19 12.47
CA SER A 303 9.16 13.83 13.85
C SER A 303 10.11 14.85 14.46
N THR A 304 9.70 15.47 15.57
CA THR A 304 10.41 16.56 16.24
C THR A 304 10.30 16.46 17.75
N SER A 305 10.97 17.35 18.49
CA SER A 305 10.75 17.53 19.92
C SER A 305 9.59 18.51 20.20
N GLU A 306 9.01 18.42 21.40
CA GLU A 306 7.90 19.30 21.82
C GLU A 306 8.26 20.80 21.68
N GLU A 307 9.49 21.18 22.00
CA GLU A 307 9.95 22.59 21.97
C GLU A 307 9.95 23.17 20.54
N TYR A 308 10.18 22.35 19.49
CA TYR A 308 10.22 22.80 18.10
C TYR A 308 8.91 22.59 17.35
N LEU A 309 7.90 21.97 17.96
CA LEU A 309 6.62 21.64 17.31
C LEU A 309 6.01 22.82 16.56
N LYS A 310 5.90 23.99 17.20
CA LYS A 310 5.31 25.19 16.58
C LYS A 310 6.12 25.69 15.40
N GLU A 311 7.44 25.70 15.54
CA GLU A 311 8.35 26.17 14.50
C GLU A 311 8.33 25.23 13.31
N VAL A 312 8.37 23.90 13.53
CA VAL A 312 8.28 22.89 12.46
C VAL A 312 6.97 23.01 11.70
N TYR A 313 5.84 23.11 12.43
CA TYR A 313 4.55 23.28 11.78
C TYR A 313 4.48 24.57 10.94
N ALA A 314 4.96 25.68 11.48
CA ALA A 314 5.02 26.94 10.75
C ALA A 314 5.90 26.84 9.50
N CYS A 315 7.08 26.21 9.60
CA CYS A 315 7.97 25.97 8.47
C CYS A 315 7.30 25.14 7.37
N ILE A 316 6.58 24.06 7.73
CA ILE A 316 5.83 23.23 6.75
C ILE A 316 4.76 24.08 6.04
N MET A 317 4.00 24.89 6.80
CA MET A 317 2.99 25.75 6.20
C MET A 317 3.59 26.83 5.30
N ASP A 318 4.75 27.36 5.64
CA ASP A 318 5.46 28.35 4.83
C ASP A 318 6.01 27.72 3.53
N GLU A 319 6.52 26.49 3.58
CA GLU A 319 6.95 25.76 2.36
C GLU A 319 5.76 25.45 1.43
N ILE A 320 4.59 25.09 1.97
CA ILE A 320 3.36 24.91 1.18
C ILE A 320 2.97 26.22 0.49
N LYS A 321 3.02 27.35 1.20
CA LYS A 321 2.70 28.66 0.63
C LYS A 321 3.72 29.10 -0.42
N ASP A 322 5.02 28.93 -0.11
CA ASP A 322 6.09 29.26 -1.05
C ASP A 322 5.95 28.48 -2.35
N LEU A 323 5.72 27.17 -2.26
CA LEU A 323 5.49 26.35 -3.43
C LEU A 323 4.29 26.82 -4.25
N LYS A 324 3.21 27.25 -3.60
CA LYS A 324 2.01 27.76 -4.26
C LYS A 324 2.20 29.14 -4.90
N GLU A 325 3.01 30.02 -4.29
CA GLU A 325 3.26 31.38 -4.80
C GLU A 325 4.32 31.38 -5.91
N ASN A 326 5.37 30.58 -5.76
CA ASN A 326 6.56 30.61 -6.59
C ASN A 326 6.69 29.43 -7.57
N TYR A 327 5.94 28.33 -7.34
CA TYR A 327 5.96 27.07 -8.10
C TYR A 327 7.34 26.39 -8.07
N LEU A 328 7.60 25.52 -9.06
CA LEU A 328 8.91 24.95 -9.32
C LEU A 328 9.67 25.82 -10.35
N THR A 329 10.98 25.81 -10.27
CA THR A 329 11.85 26.30 -11.33
C THR A 329 11.99 25.27 -12.46
N GLU A 330 12.41 25.69 -13.65
CA GLU A 330 12.72 24.78 -14.77
C GLU A 330 13.86 23.79 -14.41
N GLU A 331 14.77 24.20 -13.54
CA GLU A 331 15.85 23.34 -13.08
C GLU A 331 15.35 22.25 -12.15
N GLU A 332 14.54 22.58 -11.15
CA GLU A 332 13.89 21.61 -10.26
C GLU A 332 13.03 20.60 -11.05
N LEU A 333 12.25 21.08 -12.02
CA LEU A 333 11.47 20.21 -12.90
C LEU A 333 12.37 19.20 -13.64
N ARG A 334 13.46 19.66 -14.23
CA ARG A 334 14.41 18.81 -14.95
C ARG A 334 15.06 17.78 -14.03
N GLU A 335 15.53 18.21 -12.85
CA GLU A 335 16.19 17.35 -11.88
C GLU A 335 15.25 16.29 -11.29
N SER A 336 14.01 16.67 -10.96
CA SER A 336 13.00 15.73 -10.49
C SER A 336 12.68 14.65 -11.51
N LYS A 337 12.53 15.01 -12.79
CA LYS A 337 12.31 14.03 -13.86
C LYS A 337 13.47 13.02 -13.97
N GLU A 338 14.71 13.49 -13.94
CA GLU A 338 15.87 12.60 -13.99
C GLU A 338 15.93 11.67 -12.79
N GLN A 339 15.64 12.18 -11.58
CA GLN A 339 15.64 11.40 -10.36
C GLN A 339 14.50 10.34 -10.36
N LEU A 340 13.30 10.72 -10.76
CA LEU A 340 12.16 9.79 -10.85
C LEU A 340 12.41 8.67 -11.87
N LYS A 341 12.96 8.98 -13.04
CA LYS A 341 13.36 7.96 -14.02
C LYS A 341 14.40 7.00 -13.44
N GLY A 342 15.43 7.55 -12.80
CA GLY A 342 16.48 6.75 -12.17
C GLY A 342 15.90 5.82 -11.09
N ASN A 343 15.10 6.36 -10.20
CA ASN A 343 14.45 5.59 -9.14
C ASN A 343 13.55 4.47 -9.71
N HIS A 344 12.76 4.80 -10.74
CA HIS A 344 11.88 3.83 -11.40
C HIS A 344 12.69 2.67 -12.02
N ILE A 345 13.69 2.98 -12.84
CA ILE A 345 14.52 1.95 -13.51
C ILE A 345 15.21 1.07 -12.46
N LEU A 346 15.84 1.67 -11.45
CA LEU A 346 16.53 0.91 -10.39
C LEU A 346 15.58 0.05 -9.56
N SER A 347 14.35 0.50 -9.30
CA SER A 347 13.34 -0.31 -8.58
C SER A 347 12.94 -1.57 -9.33
N LEU A 348 12.99 -1.53 -10.67
CA LEU A 348 12.63 -2.64 -11.54
C LEU A 348 13.76 -3.68 -11.74
N GLU A 349 14.94 -3.49 -11.16
CA GLU A 349 15.97 -4.54 -11.12
C GLU A 349 15.55 -5.72 -10.23
N SER A 350 14.67 -5.48 -9.25
CA SER A 350 14.09 -6.51 -8.40
C SER A 350 12.92 -7.22 -9.08
N ILE A 351 13.04 -8.54 -9.29
CA ILE A 351 11.94 -9.35 -9.84
C ILE A 351 10.72 -9.38 -8.91
N SER A 352 10.92 -9.25 -7.59
CA SER A 352 9.83 -9.17 -6.63
C SER A 352 9.08 -7.85 -6.77
N SER A 353 9.79 -6.72 -6.92
CA SER A 353 9.18 -5.42 -7.16
C SER A 353 8.40 -5.39 -8.48
N LYS A 354 8.95 -5.99 -9.55
CA LYS A 354 8.24 -6.15 -10.83
C LYS A 354 6.98 -6.99 -10.67
N MET A 355 7.06 -8.12 -9.99
CA MET A 355 5.92 -9.00 -9.75
C MET A 355 4.82 -8.26 -8.98
N LEU A 356 5.20 -7.52 -7.94
CA LEU A 356 4.26 -6.74 -7.13
C LEU A 356 3.60 -5.64 -7.97
N SER A 357 4.36 -4.82 -8.67
CA SER A 357 3.83 -3.75 -9.52
C SER A 357 2.89 -4.27 -10.62
N MET A 358 3.24 -5.38 -11.30
CA MET A 358 2.39 -5.98 -12.31
C MET A 358 1.05 -6.46 -11.74
N GLY A 359 1.10 -7.16 -10.60
CA GLY A 359 -0.09 -7.72 -9.99
C GLY A 359 -1.08 -6.67 -9.54
N GLU A 360 -0.58 -5.63 -8.85
CA GLU A 360 -1.38 -4.50 -8.41
C GLU A 360 -1.99 -3.71 -9.58
N SER A 361 -1.18 -3.42 -10.60
CA SER A 361 -1.64 -2.68 -11.78
C SER A 361 -2.77 -3.39 -12.53
N ILE A 362 -2.67 -4.71 -12.70
CA ILE A 362 -3.75 -5.48 -13.34
C ILE A 362 -4.97 -5.59 -12.43
N LEU A 363 -4.77 -5.81 -11.12
CA LEU A 363 -5.87 -6.00 -10.19
C LEU A 363 -6.73 -4.74 -10.04
N LEU A 364 -6.08 -3.58 -9.95
CA LEU A 364 -6.75 -2.31 -9.64
C LEU A 364 -7.10 -1.48 -10.88
N ASN A 365 -6.30 -1.62 -11.97
CA ASN A 365 -6.39 -0.74 -13.15
C ASN A 365 -6.63 -1.49 -14.48
N ASP A 366 -6.70 -2.83 -14.46
CA ASP A 366 -6.84 -3.68 -15.65
C ASP A 366 -5.75 -3.45 -16.73
N LYS A 367 -4.65 -2.78 -16.40
CA LYS A 367 -3.61 -2.35 -17.34
C LYS A 367 -2.24 -2.31 -16.67
N ILE A 368 -1.21 -2.77 -17.39
CA ILE A 368 0.20 -2.52 -17.05
C ILE A 368 0.79 -1.57 -18.06
N LYS A 369 1.53 -0.58 -17.59
CA LYS A 369 2.36 0.29 -18.42
C LYS A 369 3.74 -0.32 -18.58
N SER A 370 4.30 -0.23 -19.76
CA SER A 370 5.70 -0.58 -20.00
C SER A 370 6.64 0.44 -19.33
N GLU A 371 7.89 0.05 -19.11
CA GLU A 371 8.94 0.96 -18.62
C GLU A 371 9.05 2.21 -19.49
N ASP A 372 9.03 2.02 -20.82
CA ASP A 372 9.13 3.11 -21.79
C ASP A 372 7.93 4.08 -21.69
N GLU A 373 6.70 3.56 -21.53
CA GLU A 373 5.51 4.39 -21.34
C GLU A 373 5.61 5.22 -20.06
N ILE A 374 6.07 4.64 -18.95
CA ILE A 374 6.25 5.37 -17.68
C ILE A 374 7.31 6.46 -17.82
N ILE A 375 8.44 6.15 -18.46
CA ILE A 375 9.51 7.12 -18.72
C ILE A 375 9.00 8.25 -19.64
N GLU A 376 8.19 7.92 -20.66
CA GLU A 376 7.60 8.92 -21.55
C GLU A 376 6.64 9.85 -20.78
N HIS A 377 5.78 9.31 -19.93
CA HIS A 377 4.92 10.13 -19.09
C HIS A 377 5.70 11.05 -18.16
N ILE A 378 6.73 10.55 -17.46
CA ILE A 378 7.59 11.40 -16.63
C ILE A 378 8.23 12.52 -17.45
N ASN A 379 8.77 12.20 -18.64
CA ASN A 379 9.40 13.17 -19.52
C ASN A 379 8.42 14.20 -20.08
N SER A 380 7.16 13.82 -20.29
CA SER A 380 6.13 14.69 -20.87
C SER A 380 5.61 15.76 -19.90
N VAL A 381 5.82 15.61 -18.59
CA VAL A 381 5.37 16.61 -17.60
C VAL A 381 5.98 17.97 -17.91
N ASP A 382 5.16 18.99 -18.07
CA ASP A 382 5.57 20.36 -18.34
C ASP A 382 5.26 21.31 -17.18
N MET A 383 5.76 22.56 -17.26
CA MET A 383 5.55 23.56 -16.20
C MET A 383 4.08 23.96 -16.05
N LYS A 384 3.25 23.78 -17.07
CA LYS A 384 1.82 24.06 -16.98
C LYS A 384 1.15 22.99 -16.12
N GLN A 385 1.41 21.71 -16.39
CA GLN A 385 0.90 20.59 -15.59
C GLN A 385 1.39 20.67 -14.13
N VAL A 386 2.65 21.07 -13.91
CA VAL A 386 3.20 21.34 -12.56
C VAL A 386 2.40 22.42 -11.83
N LYS A 387 2.12 23.55 -12.48
CA LYS A 387 1.32 24.63 -11.88
C LYS A 387 -0.12 24.20 -11.60
N ASP A 388 -0.75 23.56 -12.57
CA ASP A 388 -2.13 23.10 -12.44
C ASP A 388 -2.27 22.12 -11.24
N ILE A 389 -1.32 21.20 -11.06
CA ILE A 389 -1.36 20.23 -9.96
C ILE A 389 -1.03 20.87 -8.60
N ILE A 390 -0.10 21.83 -8.55
CA ILE A 390 0.21 22.59 -7.32
C ILE A 390 -1.03 23.37 -6.88
N ASP A 391 -1.69 24.09 -7.78
CA ASP A 391 -2.89 24.86 -7.46
C ASP A 391 -4.04 23.98 -6.97
N LYS A 392 -4.14 22.78 -7.51
CA LYS A 392 -5.18 21.80 -7.16
C LYS A 392 -4.93 21.14 -5.81
N VAL A 393 -3.71 20.65 -5.55
CA VAL A 393 -3.38 19.82 -4.40
C VAL A 393 -2.93 20.63 -3.18
N PHE A 394 -2.10 21.66 -3.36
CA PHE A 394 -1.57 22.46 -2.24
C PHE A 394 -2.60 23.50 -1.76
N ASN A 395 -3.83 23.05 -1.53
CA ASN A 395 -4.95 23.87 -1.09
C ASN A 395 -5.21 23.66 0.40
N LEU A 396 -4.91 24.68 1.22
CA LEU A 396 -5.07 24.65 2.67
C LEU A 396 -6.53 24.57 3.15
N ASP A 397 -7.52 24.78 2.26
CA ASP A 397 -8.94 24.57 2.59
C ASP A 397 -9.27 23.06 2.71
N ASN A 398 -8.45 22.20 2.08
CA ASN A 398 -8.57 20.75 2.09
C ASN A 398 -7.38 20.11 2.82
N LEU A 399 -7.24 20.44 4.10
CA LEU A 399 -6.13 20.05 4.95
C LEU A 399 -6.60 19.25 6.16
N GLY A 400 -6.03 18.07 6.36
CA GLY A 400 -6.10 17.31 7.59
C GLY A 400 -4.78 17.39 8.34
N VAL A 401 -4.82 17.54 9.65
CA VAL A 401 -3.64 17.58 10.53
C VAL A 401 -3.87 16.67 11.73
N CYS A 402 -2.90 15.82 12.03
CA CYS A 402 -2.84 15.07 13.28
C CYS A 402 -1.49 15.28 13.97
N ILE A 403 -1.53 15.58 15.28
CA ILE A 403 -0.34 15.72 16.10
C ILE A 403 -0.44 14.76 17.28
N VAL A 404 0.55 13.91 17.42
CA VAL A 404 0.64 12.92 18.49
C VAL A 404 1.93 13.12 19.27
N GLY A 405 1.84 13.23 20.57
CA GLY A 405 3.00 13.40 21.47
C GLY A 405 2.59 13.80 22.86
N LYS A 406 3.58 14.12 23.68
CA LYS A 406 3.34 14.57 25.04
C LYS A 406 2.83 16.02 25.04
N ASP A 407 1.86 16.31 25.89
CA ASP A 407 1.31 17.65 26.16
C ASP A 407 0.87 18.48 24.94
N VAL A 408 0.54 17.80 23.81
CA VAL A 408 0.17 18.46 22.55
C VAL A 408 -1.27 18.99 22.53
N ALA A 409 -2.13 18.60 23.48
CA ALA A 409 -3.54 19.00 23.50
C ALA A 409 -3.75 20.51 23.61
N ASP A 410 -2.89 21.18 24.38
CA ASP A 410 -2.99 22.62 24.70
C ASP A 410 -2.08 23.51 23.83
N VAL A 411 -1.33 22.90 22.89
CA VAL A 411 -0.42 23.67 22.03
C VAL A 411 -1.25 24.47 21.02
N GLN A 412 -1.18 25.80 21.10
CA GLN A 412 -1.74 26.71 20.09
C GLN A 412 -0.78 26.78 18.90
N ILE A 413 -1.20 26.30 17.74
CA ILE A 413 -0.47 26.33 16.47
C ILE A 413 -1.23 27.22 15.50
#